data_ab52d0a4d37bb44e77db121a10040eb2
#
_entry.id   ab52d0a4d37bb44e77db121a10040eb2
#
_cell.length_a   1.000
_cell.length_b   1.000
_cell.length_c   1.000
_cell.angle_alpha   90.00
_cell.angle_beta   90.00
_cell.angle_gamma   90.00
#
_symmetry.space_group_name_H-M   'P 1'
#
loop_
_entity.id
_entity.type
_entity.pdbx_description
1 polymer ?
#
loop_
_entity_poly.entity_id
_entity_poly.type
_entity_poly.pdbx_seq_one_letter_code
_entity_poly.pdbx_strand_id
1 'polypeptide(L)'
;NNCVLTINQFGGGRHFVSGNRCERGLGKEKVTRDIPNLFDYKYHRMFDYEPLTADEAPRGTIGIPRVLNMYENYPFWATFFKELGFRTVLSPQSTKKLYELGIESIPSESECYPAKLVHGHIAWLIAQDIKAIFYPCVPYERNETPEAGNHFNCPIVTSYAENIKNNVEEIKEKNIRFMNPFIPFTNEEVLSEQLVTFFKKEYDIPEAETAAAAKKGWAELLKSRADMEKKGEEVIAWLKENHRQGIVLAGRPYHVDPE
;
A
#
# COMPACT_ATOMS: atom_id res chain seq x y z
N ASN A 1 -18.20 -4.08 11.79
CA ASN A 1 -18.89 -4.91 10.79
C ASN A 1 -20.40 -4.66 10.90
N ASN A 2 -20.98 -3.92 9.96
CA ASN A 2 -22.42 -3.60 9.95
C ASN A 2 -23.23 -4.74 9.30
N CYS A 3 -23.14 -5.96 9.83
CA CYS A 3 -23.98 -7.05 9.38
C CYS A 3 -25.34 -6.97 10.05
N VAL A 4 -26.41 -6.96 9.28
CA VAL A 4 -27.76 -7.17 9.82
C VAL A 4 -27.94 -8.66 10.08
N LEU A 5 -28.13 -9.04 11.33
CA LEU A 5 -28.35 -10.42 11.76
C LEU A 5 -29.81 -10.64 12.08
N THR A 6 -30.36 -11.76 11.65
CA THR A 6 -31.65 -12.26 12.06
C THR A 6 -31.43 -13.40 13.03
N ILE A 7 -31.93 -13.27 14.25
CA ILE A 7 -31.84 -14.31 15.28
C ILE A 7 -33.24 -14.86 15.51
N ASN A 8 -33.45 -16.10 15.07
CA ASN A 8 -34.69 -16.82 15.33
C ASN A 8 -34.54 -17.65 16.60
N GLN A 9 -35.41 -17.45 17.57
CA GLN A 9 -35.43 -18.21 18.82
C GLN A 9 -36.51 -19.29 18.75
N PHE A 10 -36.17 -20.50 19.16
CA PHE A 10 -37.07 -21.66 19.20
C PHE A 10 -37.20 -22.16 20.64
N GLY A 11 -38.20 -22.95 20.88
CA GLY A 11 -38.39 -23.58 22.20
C GLY A 11 -37.19 -24.42 22.65
N GLY A 12 -36.94 -24.48 23.97
CA GLY A 12 -35.78 -25.18 24.56
C GLY A 12 -34.44 -24.44 24.41
N GLY A 13 -34.44 -23.08 24.27
CA GLY A 13 -33.24 -22.27 24.25
C GLY A 13 -32.44 -22.35 22.93
N ARG A 14 -32.97 -23.02 21.89
CA ARG A 14 -32.32 -23.09 20.59
C ARG A 14 -32.49 -21.78 19.82
N HIS A 15 -31.44 -21.33 19.18
CA HIS A 15 -31.48 -20.17 18.30
C HIS A 15 -30.76 -20.46 16.99
N PHE A 16 -31.21 -19.80 15.93
CA PHE A 16 -30.61 -19.86 14.61
C PHE A 16 -30.28 -18.43 14.17
N VAL A 17 -29.04 -18.21 13.75
CA VAL A 17 -28.56 -16.92 13.28
C VAL A 17 -28.40 -16.97 11.77
N SER A 18 -28.96 -15.99 11.05
CA SER A 18 -28.78 -15.82 9.61
C SER A 18 -28.40 -14.36 9.28
N GLY A 19 -27.92 -14.13 8.05
CA GLY A 19 -27.42 -12.82 7.62
C GLY A 19 -25.97 -12.54 8.04
N ASN A 20 -25.35 -13.47 8.79
CA ASN A 20 -23.94 -13.36 9.13
C ASN A 20 -23.06 -13.58 7.90
N ARG A 21 -22.03 -12.73 7.75
CA ARG A 21 -21.02 -12.85 6.70
C ARG A 21 -19.71 -13.48 7.19
N CYS A 22 -19.60 -13.74 8.47
CA CYS A 22 -18.44 -14.37 9.11
C CYS A 22 -18.85 -15.06 10.42
N GLU A 23 -17.98 -15.89 10.96
CA GLU A 23 -18.21 -16.66 12.21
C GLU A 23 -18.41 -15.76 13.44
N ARG A 24 -17.89 -14.53 13.41
CA ARG A 24 -18.09 -13.54 14.50
C ARG A 24 -19.58 -13.22 14.69
N GLY A 25 -20.36 -13.19 13.62
CA GLY A 25 -21.82 -13.00 13.70
C GLY A 25 -22.56 -14.18 14.36
N LEU A 26 -21.94 -15.34 14.44
CA LEU A 26 -22.45 -16.52 15.15
C LEU A 26 -22.05 -16.55 16.63
N GLY A 27 -21.35 -15.52 17.12
CA GLY A 27 -20.83 -15.52 18.49
C GLY A 27 -19.67 -16.48 18.73
N LYS A 28 -19.10 -17.05 17.67
CA LYS A 28 -17.92 -17.93 17.80
C LYS A 28 -16.67 -17.09 18.02
N GLU A 29 -15.88 -17.46 19.02
CA GLU A 29 -14.58 -16.87 19.22
C GLU A 29 -13.66 -17.14 18.03
N LYS A 30 -12.80 -16.17 17.71
CA LYS A 30 -11.78 -16.32 16.66
C LYS A 30 -10.82 -17.43 17.11
N VAL A 31 -10.97 -18.61 16.54
CA VAL A 31 -9.99 -19.70 16.75
C VAL A 31 -8.70 -19.28 16.05
N THR A 32 -7.69 -18.89 16.84
CA THR A 32 -6.32 -18.74 16.33
C THR A 32 -5.81 -20.13 15.96
N ARG A 33 -5.76 -20.43 14.67
CA ARG A 33 -5.12 -21.65 14.19
C ARG A 33 -3.66 -21.33 13.93
N ASP A 34 -2.79 -22.20 14.36
CA ASP A 34 -1.37 -22.18 14.01
C ASP A 34 -1.21 -22.69 12.56
N ILE A 35 -1.57 -21.80 11.63
CA ILE A 35 -1.48 -22.05 10.19
C ILE A 35 -0.72 -20.89 9.54
N PRO A 36 0.09 -21.16 8.50
CA PRO A 36 0.77 -20.11 7.77
C PRO A 36 -0.22 -19.06 7.21
N ASN A 37 0.08 -17.79 7.43
CA ASN A 37 -0.71 -16.67 6.92
C ASN A 37 0.16 -15.80 5.99
N LEU A 38 0.08 -16.04 4.68
CA LEU A 38 0.85 -15.27 3.69
C LEU A 38 0.36 -13.83 3.54
N PHE A 39 -0.90 -13.52 3.87
CA PHE A 39 -1.39 -12.15 3.88
C PHE A 39 -0.69 -11.30 4.93
N ASP A 40 -0.61 -11.82 6.13
CA ASP A 40 0.06 -11.17 7.25
C ASP A 40 1.56 -11.01 6.96
N TYR A 41 2.20 -12.08 6.49
CA TYR A 41 3.59 -12.03 6.06
C TYR A 41 3.84 -10.98 4.99
N LYS A 42 3.01 -10.95 3.91
CA LYS A 42 3.13 -9.96 2.84
C LYS A 42 3.00 -8.54 3.39
N TYR A 43 2.00 -8.30 4.23
CA TYR A 43 1.76 -6.98 4.80
C TYR A 43 2.98 -6.46 5.56
N HIS A 44 3.52 -7.27 6.47
CA HIS A 44 4.71 -6.92 7.24
C HIS A 44 5.94 -6.79 6.35
N ARG A 45 6.15 -7.70 5.41
CA ARG A 45 7.29 -7.63 4.48
C ARG A 45 7.27 -6.38 3.60
N MET A 46 6.09 -5.89 3.25
CA MET A 46 5.95 -4.68 2.43
C MET A 46 6.14 -3.40 3.24
N PHE A 47 5.71 -3.35 4.49
CA PHE A 47 5.58 -2.08 5.20
C PHE A 47 6.45 -1.92 6.44
N ASP A 48 7.03 -2.98 7.00
CA ASP A 48 7.84 -2.90 8.21
C ASP A 48 9.29 -2.47 7.87
N TYR A 49 9.44 -1.19 7.59
CA TYR A 49 10.73 -0.52 7.36
C TYR A 49 10.95 0.56 8.40
N GLU A 50 12.10 0.53 9.05
CA GLU A 50 12.48 1.56 10.03
C GLU A 50 12.89 2.86 9.32
N PRO A 51 12.11 3.94 9.49
CA PRO A 51 12.46 5.24 8.93
C PRO A 51 13.65 5.85 9.68
N LEU A 52 14.30 6.82 9.08
CA LEU A 52 15.26 7.67 9.79
C LEU A 52 14.54 8.44 10.91
N THR A 53 15.25 8.70 12.00
CA THR A 53 14.81 9.67 13.01
C THR A 53 14.84 11.10 12.45
N ALA A 54 14.25 12.05 13.14
CA ALA A 54 14.27 13.44 12.69
C ALA A 54 15.71 14.01 12.60
N ASP A 55 16.56 13.61 13.53
CA ASP A 55 17.96 14.07 13.60
C ASP A 55 18.86 13.43 12.52
N GLU A 56 18.49 12.23 12.05
CA GLU A 56 19.19 11.52 10.98
C GLU A 56 18.71 11.89 9.57
N ALA A 57 17.70 12.74 9.46
CA ALA A 57 17.06 13.10 8.19
C ALA A 57 17.36 14.56 7.79
N PRO A 58 18.55 14.87 7.27
CA PRO A 58 18.96 16.24 6.94
C PRO A 58 18.08 16.88 5.86
N ARG A 59 17.38 16.10 5.07
CA ARG A 59 16.46 16.59 4.02
C ARG A 59 15.01 16.69 4.47
N GLY A 60 14.72 16.42 5.75
CA GLY A 60 13.39 16.56 6.32
C GLY A 60 12.51 15.33 6.14
N THR A 61 11.19 15.55 6.21
CA THR A 61 10.20 14.49 6.27
C THR A 61 9.34 14.45 5.02
N ILE A 62 9.08 13.24 4.50
CA ILE A 62 8.16 12.98 3.39
C ILE A 62 7.05 12.04 3.87
N GLY A 63 5.80 12.44 3.69
CA GLY A 63 4.62 11.58 3.88
C GLY A 63 4.40 10.67 2.69
N ILE A 64 4.09 9.41 2.94
CA ILE A 64 3.74 8.43 1.91
C ILE A 64 2.38 7.81 2.28
N PRO A 65 1.36 7.91 1.43
CA PRO A 65 0.10 7.23 1.67
C PRO A 65 0.26 5.72 1.46
N ARG A 66 -0.24 4.91 2.41
CA ARG A 66 -0.24 3.44 2.31
C ARG A 66 -1.42 2.97 1.45
N VAL A 67 -1.31 3.13 0.16
CA VAL A 67 -2.43 2.92 -0.77
C VAL A 67 -1.98 2.31 -2.09
N LEU A 68 -2.90 1.61 -2.75
CA LEU A 68 -2.78 1.13 -4.12
C LEU A 68 -1.44 0.44 -4.40
N ASN A 69 -0.64 0.92 -5.35
CA ASN A 69 0.63 0.33 -5.73
C ASN A 69 1.72 0.39 -4.64
N MET A 70 1.52 1.13 -3.56
CA MET A 70 2.42 1.06 -2.40
C MET A 70 2.43 -0.34 -1.77
N TYR A 71 1.35 -1.12 -1.92
CA TYR A 71 1.28 -2.53 -1.51
C TYR A 71 2.21 -3.47 -2.29
N GLU A 72 2.83 -2.97 -3.37
CA GLU A 72 3.83 -3.67 -4.17
C GLU A 72 5.20 -2.97 -4.18
N ASN A 73 5.22 -1.63 -4.15
CA ASN A 73 6.42 -0.85 -4.43
C ASN A 73 7.00 -0.12 -3.21
N TYR A 74 6.37 -0.19 -2.03
CA TYR A 74 6.86 0.50 -0.84
C TYR A 74 8.28 0.08 -0.41
N PRO A 75 8.74 -1.19 -0.54
CA PRO A 75 10.13 -1.55 -0.27
C PRO A 75 11.15 -0.70 -1.03
N PHE A 76 10.84 -0.37 -2.30
CA PHE A 76 11.66 0.55 -3.09
C PHE A 76 11.68 1.93 -2.44
N TRP A 77 10.51 2.51 -2.16
CA TRP A 77 10.39 3.89 -1.68
C TRP A 77 10.99 4.08 -0.29
N ALA A 78 10.77 3.14 0.62
CA ALA A 78 11.34 3.18 1.96
C ALA A 78 12.87 3.25 1.90
N THR A 79 13.49 2.40 1.08
CA THR A 79 14.94 2.36 0.90
C THR A 79 15.44 3.60 0.17
N PHE A 80 14.80 3.98 -0.93
CA PHE A 80 15.18 5.13 -1.73
C PHE A 80 15.22 6.43 -0.92
N PHE A 81 14.16 6.73 -0.17
CA PHE A 81 14.11 7.94 0.64
C PHE A 81 15.07 7.92 1.82
N LYS A 82 15.26 6.75 2.43
CA LYS A 82 16.26 6.57 3.50
C LYS A 82 17.66 6.87 3.00
N GLU A 83 18.04 6.34 1.84
CA GLU A 83 19.36 6.58 1.21
C GLU A 83 19.56 8.04 0.81
N LEU A 84 18.50 8.75 0.45
CA LEU A 84 18.55 10.19 0.20
C LEU A 84 18.49 11.04 1.47
N GLY A 85 18.48 10.45 2.67
CA GLY A 85 18.44 11.19 3.91
C GLY A 85 17.11 11.88 4.22
N PHE A 86 15.99 11.33 3.73
CA PHE A 86 14.65 11.73 4.14
C PHE A 86 14.08 10.75 5.18
N ARG A 87 13.41 11.32 6.17
CA ARG A 87 12.51 10.55 7.03
C ARG A 87 11.19 10.29 6.32
N THR A 88 10.78 9.04 6.21
CA THR A 88 9.45 8.69 5.69
C THR A 88 8.44 8.59 6.82
N VAL A 89 7.25 9.16 6.61
CA VAL A 89 6.07 8.94 7.45
C VAL A 89 5.03 8.23 6.61
N LEU A 90 4.90 6.94 6.83
CA LEU A 90 3.89 6.12 6.17
C LEU A 90 2.56 6.29 6.91
N SER A 91 1.47 6.55 6.18
CA SER A 91 0.14 6.59 6.78
C SER A 91 -0.24 5.23 7.41
N PRO A 92 -1.08 5.20 8.46
CA PRO A 92 -1.38 3.96 9.17
C PRO A 92 -2.13 2.95 8.30
N GLN A 93 -2.38 1.78 8.85
CA GLN A 93 -3.24 0.78 8.26
C GLN A 93 -4.63 1.34 8.02
N SER A 94 -5.25 0.96 6.89
CA SER A 94 -6.61 1.39 6.56
C SER A 94 -7.61 0.89 7.60
N THR A 95 -8.50 1.78 7.99
CA THR A 95 -9.62 1.50 8.89
C THR A 95 -10.84 2.29 8.42
N LYS A 96 -12.01 1.91 8.90
CA LYS A 96 -13.23 2.69 8.64
C LYS A 96 -13.08 4.15 9.09
N LYS A 97 -12.44 4.40 10.23
CA LYS A 97 -12.17 5.76 10.71
C LYS A 97 -11.27 6.55 9.77
N LEU A 98 -10.25 5.89 9.21
CA LEU A 98 -9.37 6.51 8.23
C LEU A 98 -10.13 6.86 6.94
N TYR A 99 -10.96 5.95 6.45
CA TYR A 99 -11.84 6.22 5.31
C TYR A 99 -12.74 7.44 5.54
N GLU A 100 -13.36 7.52 6.72
CA GLU A 100 -14.26 8.62 7.11
C GLU A 100 -13.57 9.99 7.10
N LEU A 101 -12.26 10.06 7.36
CA LEU A 101 -11.49 11.33 7.29
C LEU A 101 -11.44 11.93 5.88
N GLY A 102 -11.54 11.12 4.85
CA GLY A 102 -11.41 11.58 3.45
C GLY A 102 -12.71 11.65 2.67
N ILE A 103 -13.85 11.28 3.25
CA ILE A 103 -15.12 11.13 2.53
C ILE A 103 -15.51 12.38 1.74
N GLU A 104 -15.36 13.56 2.32
CA GLU A 104 -15.82 14.81 1.73
C GLU A 104 -15.05 15.21 0.46
N SER A 105 -13.83 14.72 0.31
CA SER A 105 -12.99 15.00 -0.86
C SER A 105 -13.12 13.97 -1.99
N ILE A 106 -13.94 12.91 -1.81
CA ILE A 106 -14.16 11.89 -2.84
C ILE A 106 -15.05 12.45 -3.94
N PRO A 107 -14.55 12.57 -5.19
CA PRO A 107 -15.29 13.26 -6.25
C PRO A 107 -16.43 12.43 -6.85
N SER A 108 -16.43 11.11 -6.71
CA SER A 108 -17.42 10.23 -7.29
C SER A 108 -17.70 8.98 -6.46
N GLU A 109 -18.97 8.62 -6.36
CA GLU A 109 -19.39 7.37 -5.73
C GLU A 109 -19.01 6.12 -6.54
N SER A 110 -18.79 6.27 -7.85
CA SER A 110 -18.47 5.16 -8.76
C SER A 110 -17.02 4.67 -8.64
N GLU A 111 -16.16 5.37 -7.91
CA GLU A 111 -14.78 4.96 -7.69
C GLU A 111 -14.70 3.69 -6.84
N CYS A 112 -13.69 2.85 -7.12
CA CYS A 112 -13.47 1.64 -6.33
C CYS A 112 -13.05 1.97 -4.90
N TYR A 113 -13.36 1.08 -3.97
CA TYR A 113 -13.07 1.30 -2.55
C TYR A 113 -11.58 1.57 -2.25
N PRO A 114 -10.59 0.87 -2.87
CA PRO A 114 -9.18 1.20 -2.70
C PRO A 114 -8.82 2.64 -3.11
N ALA A 115 -9.44 3.19 -4.15
CA ALA A 115 -9.25 4.59 -4.53
C ALA A 115 -9.83 5.55 -3.49
N LYS A 116 -11.03 5.27 -2.98
CA LYS A 116 -11.66 6.08 -1.94
C LYS A 116 -10.84 6.15 -0.66
N LEU A 117 -10.16 5.07 -0.29
CA LEU A 117 -9.26 5.03 0.87
C LEU A 117 -8.09 6.01 0.75
N VAL A 118 -7.63 6.31 -0.47
CA VAL A 118 -6.52 7.26 -0.69
C VAL A 118 -6.81 8.60 -0.04
N HIS A 119 -8.05 9.10 -0.14
CA HIS A 119 -8.46 10.37 0.44
C HIS A 119 -8.26 10.39 1.96
N GLY A 120 -8.65 9.33 2.65
CA GLY A 120 -8.45 9.21 4.10
C GLY A 120 -6.97 9.18 4.50
N HIS A 121 -6.13 8.47 3.73
CA HIS A 121 -4.68 8.43 3.98
C HIS A 121 -4.02 9.80 3.79
N ILE A 122 -4.43 10.54 2.75
CA ILE A 122 -3.94 11.90 2.51
C ILE A 122 -4.41 12.85 3.61
N ALA A 123 -5.69 12.83 3.97
CA ALA A 123 -6.22 13.63 5.07
C ALA A 123 -5.48 13.35 6.39
N TRP A 124 -5.17 12.09 6.67
CA TRP A 124 -4.39 11.73 7.85
C TRP A 124 -2.97 12.33 7.82
N LEU A 125 -2.25 12.23 6.68
CA LEU A 125 -0.91 12.83 6.54
C LEU A 125 -0.94 14.35 6.72
N ILE A 126 -1.95 15.00 6.19
CA ILE A 126 -2.18 16.45 6.35
C ILE A 126 -2.42 16.81 7.83
N ALA A 127 -3.19 15.98 8.54
CA ALA A 127 -3.46 16.16 9.98
C ALA A 127 -2.21 15.96 10.85
N GLN A 128 -1.19 15.21 10.38
CA GLN A 128 0.12 15.09 11.05
C GLN A 128 1.05 16.28 10.74
N ASP A 129 0.57 17.34 10.14
CA ASP A 129 1.36 18.52 9.73
C ASP A 129 2.51 18.20 8.75
N ILE A 130 2.38 17.16 7.96
CA ILE A 130 3.37 16.78 6.93
C ILE A 130 3.33 17.82 5.81
N LYS A 131 4.48 18.43 5.50
CA LYS A 131 4.60 19.50 4.51
C LYS A 131 5.01 19.03 3.12
N ALA A 132 5.49 17.79 2.99
CA ALA A 132 5.84 17.18 1.72
C ALA A 132 5.20 15.79 1.64
N ILE A 133 4.41 15.53 0.63
CA ILE A 133 3.76 14.23 0.40
C ILE A 133 4.21 13.71 -0.96
N PHE A 134 4.65 12.46 -1.01
CA PHE A 134 5.03 11.77 -2.23
C PHE A 134 4.03 10.67 -2.56
N TYR A 135 3.37 10.81 -3.69
CA TYR A 135 2.42 9.83 -4.21
C TYR A 135 2.52 9.76 -5.74
N PRO A 136 3.38 8.88 -6.30
CA PRO A 136 3.62 8.83 -7.74
C PRO A 136 2.45 8.25 -8.51
N CYS A 137 2.33 8.66 -9.75
CA CYS A 137 1.52 8.03 -10.78
C CYS A 137 2.34 6.91 -11.44
N VAL A 138 1.88 5.66 -11.37
CA VAL A 138 2.63 4.51 -11.89
C VAL A 138 1.86 3.86 -13.04
N PRO A 139 2.18 4.17 -14.31
CA PRO A 139 1.48 3.61 -15.46
C PRO A 139 1.83 2.14 -15.74
N TYR A 140 3.08 1.77 -15.51
CA TYR A 140 3.60 0.43 -15.85
C TYR A 140 4.34 -0.18 -14.69
N GLU A 141 4.18 -1.49 -14.52
CA GLU A 141 4.99 -2.31 -13.64
C GLU A 141 6.01 -3.12 -14.47
N ARG A 142 6.93 -3.77 -13.78
CA ARG A 142 7.87 -4.69 -14.41
C ARG A 142 7.10 -5.85 -15.07
N ASN A 143 7.49 -6.19 -16.30
CA ASN A 143 6.96 -7.38 -16.94
C ASN A 143 7.63 -8.63 -16.36
N GLU A 144 6.96 -9.27 -15.41
CA GLU A 144 7.43 -10.50 -14.76
C GLU A 144 7.12 -11.77 -15.54
N THR A 145 6.16 -11.67 -16.45
CA THR A 145 5.70 -12.78 -17.29
C THR A 145 5.77 -12.32 -18.75
N PRO A 146 6.88 -12.60 -19.47
CA PRO A 146 7.09 -12.11 -20.84
C PRO A 146 5.97 -12.44 -21.82
N GLU A 147 5.26 -13.56 -21.58
CA GLU A 147 4.13 -14.02 -22.41
C GLU A 147 2.82 -13.26 -22.09
N ALA A 148 2.78 -12.48 -21.03
CA ALA A 148 1.60 -11.70 -20.68
C ALA A 148 1.35 -10.57 -21.69
N GLY A 149 0.09 -10.31 -22.02
CA GLY A 149 -0.30 -9.35 -23.03
C GLY A 149 0.00 -7.89 -22.66
N ASN A 150 0.10 -7.57 -21.37
CA ASN A 150 0.49 -6.23 -20.90
C ASN A 150 0.90 -6.26 -19.43
N HIS A 151 1.51 -5.15 -18.98
CA HIS A 151 1.94 -4.89 -17.60
C HIS A 151 1.50 -3.50 -17.13
N PHE A 152 0.39 -3.01 -17.64
CA PHE A 152 -0.20 -1.74 -17.23
C PHE A 152 -0.89 -1.87 -15.86
N ASN A 153 -0.74 -0.85 -15.05
CA ASN A 153 -1.59 -0.66 -13.90
C ASN A 153 -3.02 -0.28 -14.32
N CYS A 154 -3.98 -0.41 -13.41
CA CYS A 154 -5.32 0.08 -13.68
C CYS A 154 -5.31 1.62 -13.78
N PRO A 155 -6.27 2.24 -14.49
CA PRO A 155 -6.33 3.70 -14.65
C PRO A 155 -6.27 4.47 -13.33
N ILE A 156 -6.85 3.95 -12.27
CA ILE A 156 -6.81 4.55 -10.93
C ILE A 156 -5.36 4.65 -10.44
N VAL A 157 -4.60 3.55 -10.43
CA VAL A 157 -3.19 3.58 -10.00
C VAL A 157 -2.35 4.50 -10.89
N THR A 158 -2.65 4.52 -12.19
CA THR A 158 -1.91 5.33 -13.16
C THR A 158 -2.00 6.83 -12.89
N SER A 159 -3.14 7.34 -12.41
CA SER A 159 -3.38 8.79 -12.40
C SER A 159 -4.10 9.33 -11.16
N TYR A 160 -4.38 8.50 -10.17
CA TYR A 160 -5.20 8.94 -9.03
C TYR A 160 -4.51 10.01 -8.17
N ALA A 161 -3.19 10.05 -8.15
CA ALA A 161 -2.45 11.11 -7.49
C ALA A 161 -2.76 12.50 -8.07
N GLU A 162 -3.02 12.60 -9.40
CA GLU A 162 -3.51 13.83 -10.03
C GLU A 162 -4.94 14.19 -9.56
N ASN A 163 -5.79 13.19 -9.41
CA ASN A 163 -7.13 13.38 -8.87
C ASN A 163 -7.06 13.97 -7.45
N ILE A 164 -6.27 13.37 -6.57
CA ILE A 164 -6.05 13.85 -5.20
C ILE A 164 -5.56 15.29 -5.19
N LYS A 165 -4.51 15.61 -5.96
CA LYS A 165 -3.93 16.96 -6.03
C LYS A 165 -4.95 18.05 -6.40
N ASN A 166 -5.93 17.69 -7.23
CA ASN A 166 -6.92 18.64 -7.74
C ASN A 166 -8.18 18.71 -6.87
N ASN A 167 -8.51 17.69 -6.10
CA ASN A 167 -9.76 17.59 -5.34
C ASN A 167 -9.59 17.75 -3.82
N VAL A 168 -8.36 17.63 -3.28
CA VAL A 168 -8.10 17.87 -1.85
C VAL A 168 -7.63 19.31 -1.67
N GLU A 169 -8.55 20.18 -1.26
CA GLU A 169 -8.30 21.62 -1.16
C GLU A 169 -7.19 21.97 -0.16
N GLU A 170 -7.08 21.24 0.94
CA GLU A 170 -6.09 21.45 2.00
C GLU A 170 -4.64 21.33 1.51
N ILE A 171 -4.40 20.62 0.42
CA ILE A 171 -3.06 20.57 -0.20
C ILE A 171 -2.60 21.97 -0.59
N LYS A 172 -3.52 22.77 -1.17
CA LYS A 172 -3.25 24.15 -1.58
C LYS A 172 -3.28 25.11 -0.40
N GLU A 173 -4.31 25.02 0.45
CA GLU A 173 -4.50 25.88 1.60
C GLU A 173 -3.34 25.82 2.59
N LYS A 174 -2.82 24.63 2.86
CA LYS A 174 -1.69 24.41 3.77
C LYS A 174 -0.33 24.47 3.08
N ASN A 175 -0.30 24.81 1.79
CA ASN A 175 0.92 24.90 0.97
C ASN A 175 1.77 23.62 1.05
N ILE A 176 1.14 22.46 0.91
CA ILE A 176 1.80 21.16 0.95
C ILE A 176 2.51 20.90 -0.38
N ARG A 177 3.79 20.55 -0.33
CA ARG A 177 4.52 20.07 -1.49
C ARG A 177 4.03 18.67 -1.86
N PHE A 178 3.04 18.61 -2.75
CA PHE A 178 2.49 17.34 -3.22
C PHE A 178 3.20 16.89 -4.50
N MET A 179 4.00 15.84 -4.36
CA MET A 179 4.85 15.29 -5.42
C MET A 179 4.19 14.05 -6.02
N ASN A 180 3.75 14.17 -7.26
CA ASN A 180 3.03 13.12 -7.97
C ASN A 180 3.59 12.85 -9.39
N PRO A 181 4.90 12.59 -9.51
CA PRO A 181 5.50 12.33 -10.81
C PRO A 181 4.93 11.08 -11.47
N PHE A 182 4.87 11.07 -12.80
CA PHE A 182 4.61 9.87 -13.58
C PHE A 182 5.90 9.06 -13.70
N ILE A 183 5.95 7.92 -13.04
CA ILE A 183 7.15 7.08 -12.94
C ILE A 183 6.80 5.63 -13.24
N PRO A 184 7.23 5.05 -14.39
CA PRO A 184 7.04 3.64 -14.67
C PRO A 184 8.07 2.77 -13.90
N PHE A 185 7.61 1.65 -13.38
CA PHE A 185 8.45 0.62 -12.76
C PHE A 185 8.89 -0.46 -13.76
N THR A 186 9.15 -0.10 -15.00
CA THR A 186 9.47 -1.05 -16.07
C THR A 186 10.79 -1.77 -15.82
N ASN A 187 11.85 -1.02 -15.54
CA ASN A 187 13.18 -1.51 -15.18
C ASN A 187 13.94 -0.46 -14.37
N GLU A 188 15.09 -0.86 -13.80
CA GLU A 188 15.92 -0.02 -12.95
C GLU A 188 16.42 1.25 -13.66
N GLU A 189 16.86 1.12 -14.91
CA GLU A 189 17.48 2.19 -15.68
C GLU A 189 16.47 3.32 -15.94
N VAL A 190 15.33 3.01 -16.54
CA VAL A 190 14.26 3.98 -16.83
C VAL A 190 13.73 4.64 -15.57
N LEU A 191 13.53 3.87 -14.51
CA LEU A 191 13.09 4.39 -13.21
C LEU A 191 14.14 5.36 -12.64
N SER A 192 15.41 4.99 -12.65
CA SER A 192 16.52 5.80 -12.15
C SER A 192 16.64 7.13 -12.88
N GLU A 193 16.60 7.14 -14.20
CA GLU A 193 16.70 8.36 -15.03
C GLU A 193 15.57 9.35 -14.72
N GLN A 194 14.35 8.86 -14.54
CA GLN A 194 13.21 9.72 -14.21
C GLN A 194 13.30 10.27 -12.80
N LEU A 195 13.74 9.45 -11.83
CA LEU A 195 13.97 9.91 -10.48
C LEU A 195 15.08 10.95 -10.40
N VAL A 196 16.19 10.73 -11.10
CA VAL A 196 17.29 11.70 -11.20
C VAL A 196 16.77 13.04 -11.71
N THR A 197 16.06 13.04 -12.82
CA THR A 197 15.47 14.26 -13.38
C THR A 197 14.51 14.94 -12.41
N PHE A 198 13.64 14.18 -11.77
CA PHE A 198 12.64 14.71 -10.83
C PHE A 198 13.30 15.30 -9.57
N PHE A 199 14.17 14.56 -8.90
CA PHE A 199 14.77 15.00 -7.64
C PHE A 199 15.84 16.07 -7.82
N LYS A 200 16.49 16.13 -8.98
CA LYS A 200 17.35 17.27 -9.35
C LYS A 200 16.54 18.55 -9.43
N LYS A 201 15.36 18.51 -10.04
CA LYS A 201 14.45 19.67 -10.16
C LYS A 201 13.84 20.08 -8.82
N GLU A 202 13.33 19.13 -8.04
CA GLU A 202 12.54 19.40 -6.83
C GLU A 202 13.38 19.74 -5.61
N TYR A 203 14.57 19.16 -5.49
CA TYR A 203 15.43 19.27 -4.29
C TYR A 203 16.88 19.59 -4.59
N ASP A 204 17.26 19.78 -5.85
CA ASP A 204 18.66 19.97 -6.29
C ASP A 204 19.60 18.84 -5.80
N ILE A 205 19.11 17.62 -5.70
CA ILE A 205 19.91 16.46 -5.30
C ILE A 205 20.87 16.09 -6.44
N PRO A 206 22.15 15.79 -6.16
CA PRO A 206 23.09 15.33 -7.16
C PRO A 206 22.61 14.06 -7.88
N GLU A 207 22.81 14.02 -9.20
CA GLU A 207 22.35 12.90 -10.04
C GLU A 207 22.93 11.56 -9.58
N ALA A 208 24.24 11.52 -9.29
CA ALA A 208 24.91 10.30 -8.83
C ALA A 208 24.33 9.78 -7.49
N GLU A 209 23.92 10.68 -6.60
CA GLU A 209 23.31 10.31 -5.33
C GLU A 209 21.93 9.71 -5.51
N THR A 210 21.10 10.34 -6.35
CA THR A 210 19.77 9.84 -6.68
C THR A 210 19.84 8.50 -7.40
N ALA A 211 20.77 8.34 -8.36
CA ALA A 211 20.95 7.07 -9.05
C ALA A 211 21.41 5.95 -8.10
N ALA A 212 22.33 6.24 -7.17
CA ALA A 212 22.77 5.28 -6.17
C ALA A 212 21.62 4.85 -5.24
N ALA A 213 20.80 5.80 -4.81
CA ALA A 213 19.60 5.50 -3.99
C ALA A 213 18.58 4.67 -4.76
N ALA A 214 18.32 4.99 -6.04
CA ALA A 214 17.42 4.23 -6.91
C ALA A 214 17.89 2.78 -7.08
N LYS A 215 19.20 2.57 -7.29
CA LYS A 215 19.78 1.22 -7.39
C LYS A 215 19.56 0.40 -6.12
N LYS A 216 19.77 1.00 -4.94
CA LYS A 216 19.53 0.30 -3.66
C LYS A 216 18.04 0.02 -3.45
N GLY A 217 17.16 0.96 -3.77
CA GLY A 217 15.72 0.77 -3.73
C GLY A 217 15.26 -0.37 -4.64
N TRP A 218 15.80 -0.43 -5.87
CA TRP A 218 15.49 -1.50 -6.81
C TRP A 218 15.95 -2.87 -6.31
N ALA A 219 17.16 -2.95 -5.76
CA ALA A 219 17.67 -4.19 -5.15
C ALA A 219 16.76 -4.67 -3.99
N GLU A 220 16.29 -3.77 -3.14
CA GLU A 220 15.36 -4.11 -2.05
C GLU A 220 13.98 -4.54 -2.59
N LEU A 221 13.48 -3.91 -3.64
CA LEU A 221 12.25 -4.34 -4.31
C LEU A 221 12.37 -5.77 -4.83
N LEU A 222 13.46 -6.12 -5.51
CA LEU A 222 13.69 -7.48 -6.01
C LEU A 222 13.84 -8.48 -4.86
N LYS A 223 14.54 -8.10 -3.79
CA LYS A 223 14.68 -8.92 -2.59
C LYS A 223 13.32 -9.19 -1.93
N SER A 224 12.46 -8.17 -1.80
CA SER A 224 11.14 -8.34 -1.19
C SER A 224 10.28 -9.34 -1.97
N ARG A 225 10.38 -9.34 -3.30
CA ARG A 225 9.69 -10.31 -4.17
C ARG A 225 10.24 -11.72 -4.00
N ALA A 226 11.57 -11.87 -3.99
CA ALA A 226 12.20 -13.17 -3.73
C ALA A 226 11.85 -13.75 -2.35
N ASP A 227 11.76 -12.88 -1.33
CA ASP A 227 11.31 -13.29 0.01
C ASP A 227 9.87 -13.79 0.01
N MET A 228 8.98 -13.16 -0.79
CA MET A 228 7.58 -13.61 -0.96
C MET A 228 7.49 -14.96 -1.67
N GLU A 229 8.25 -15.15 -2.76
CA GLU A 229 8.32 -16.42 -3.49
C GLU A 229 8.80 -17.55 -2.58
N LYS A 230 9.92 -17.32 -1.88
CA LYS A 230 10.47 -18.27 -0.91
C LYS A 230 9.46 -18.65 0.17
N LYS A 231 8.77 -17.63 0.72
CA LYS A 231 7.72 -17.88 1.73
C LYS A 231 6.54 -18.66 1.18
N GLY A 232 6.19 -18.43 -0.08
CA GLY A 232 5.18 -19.21 -0.79
C GLY A 232 5.57 -20.69 -0.91
N GLU A 233 6.80 -20.98 -1.29
CA GLU A 233 7.32 -22.35 -1.37
C GLU A 233 7.32 -23.05 0.00
N GLU A 234 7.75 -22.36 1.06
CA GLU A 234 7.69 -22.87 2.43
C GLU A 234 6.26 -23.27 2.83
N VAL A 235 5.26 -22.44 2.48
CA VAL A 235 3.86 -22.72 2.78
C VAL A 235 3.34 -23.92 1.95
N ILE A 236 3.73 -24.02 0.68
CA ILE A 236 3.37 -25.18 -0.16
C ILE A 236 3.96 -26.48 0.41
N ALA A 237 5.21 -26.47 0.88
CA ALA A 237 5.83 -27.61 1.54
C ALA A 237 5.06 -27.99 2.82
N TRP A 238 4.76 -27.00 3.66
CA TRP A 238 3.98 -27.19 4.88
C TRP A 238 2.61 -27.81 4.62
N LEU A 239 1.89 -27.34 3.57
CA LEU A 239 0.59 -27.89 3.18
C LEU A 239 0.67 -29.37 2.82
N LYS A 240 1.72 -29.77 2.07
CA LYS A 240 1.97 -31.17 1.69
C LYS A 240 2.25 -32.04 2.92
N GLU A 241 3.15 -31.60 3.79
CA GLU A 241 3.53 -32.32 5.02
C GLU A 241 2.35 -32.52 5.99
N ASN A 242 1.48 -31.51 6.09
CA ASN A 242 0.36 -31.54 7.01
C ASN A 242 -0.97 -32.02 6.36
N HIS A 243 -0.91 -32.51 5.13
CA HIS A 243 -2.08 -32.96 4.37
C HIS A 243 -3.23 -31.92 4.38
N ARG A 244 -2.88 -30.63 4.18
CA ARG A 244 -3.82 -29.51 4.15
C ARG A 244 -4.01 -29.00 2.74
N GLN A 245 -5.13 -28.32 2.53
CA GLN A 245 -5.42 -27.60 1.31
C GLN A 245 -5.16 -26.11 1.50
N GLY A 246 -4.54 -25.49 0.49
CA GLY A 246 -4.36 -24.05 0.40
C GLY A 246 -5.40 -23.42 -0.49
N ILE A 247 -5.67 -22.13 -0.29
CA ILE A 247 -6.49 -21.30 -1.16
C ILE A 247 -5.56 -20.30 -1.85
N VAL A 248 -5.56 -20.30 -3.17
CA VAL A 248 -4.89 -19.27 -3.97
C VAL A 248 -5.86 -18.12 -4.20
N LEU A 249 -5.52 -16.96 -3.67
CA LEU A 249 -6.28 -15.74 -3.90
C LEU A 249 -5.63 -14.97 -5.05
N ALA A 250 -6.31 -14.92 -6.18
CA ALA A 250 -5.85 -14.20 -7.36
C ALA A 250 -6.63 -12.90 -7.53
N GLY A 251 -5.90 -11.81 -7.77
CA GLY A 251 -6.49 -10.49 -7.95
C GLY A 251 -5.42 -9.41 -8.03
N ARG A 252 -5.84 -8.14 -8.14
CA ARG A 252 -4.91 -7.02 -8.10
C ARG A 252 -4.54 -6.71 -6.65
N PRO A 253 -3.23 -6.53 -6.36
CA PRO A 253 -2.72 -6.44 -4.98
C PRO A 253 -2.78 -5.01 -4.41
N TYR A 254 -3.83 -4.27 -4.69
CA TYR A 254 -3.91 -2.85 -4.28
C TYR A 254 -4.37 -2.64 -2.85
N HIS A 255 -4.83 -3.68 -2.18
CA HIS A 255 -5.21 -3.64 -0.78
C HIS A 255 -5.11 -5.03 -0.15
N VAL A 256 -4.31 -5.12 0.89
CA VAL A 256 -4.10 -6.34 1.69
C VAL A 256 -4.40 -6.01 3.15
N ASP A 257 -5.44 -5.22 3.38
CA ASP A 257 -5.80 -4.83 4.74
C ASP A 257 -6.36 -6.01 5.52
N PRO A 258 -6.00 -6.14 6.79
CA PRO A 258 -6.46 -7.22 7.66
C PRO A 258 -7.89 -7.04 8.17
N GLU A 259 -8.62 -5.98 7.81
CA GLU A 259 -10.04 -5.77 8.16
C GLU A 259 -11.02 -6.41 7.16
#